data_9f8fd5916cbfcc30a7e2b63a8f0221a6
#
_entry.id   9f8fd5916cbfcc30a7e2b63a8f0221a6
#
_cell.length_a   1.000
_cell.length_b   1.000
_cell.length_c   1.000
_cell.angle_alpha   90.00
_cell.angle_beta   90.00
_cell.angle_gamma   90.00
#
_symmetry.space_group_name_H-M   'P 1'
#
loop_
_entity.id
_entity.type
_entity.pdbx_description
1 polymer ?
#
loop_
_entity_poly.entity_id
_entity_poly.type
_entity_poly.pdbx_seq_one_letter_code
_entity_poly.pdbx_strand_id
1 'polypeptide(L)'
;MTKTIRLFALALGFAIAASPSAAADLDRAAVDFTVPADIKWVRNAAGTNEQAVLFGDPSKPGPYVVRIKWLPGNMSRPHFHPNDRFFAVLSGTWWMGTGETFDPDATVPAPAGSYVIHYGGKVHYDGAKGEETIIQVWGMGPATSTPAGVR
;
A
#
# COMPACT_ATOMS: atom_id res chain seq x y z
N MET A 1 -8.49 -40.60 67.59
CA MET A 1 -8.25 -41.24 66.28
C MET A 1 -9.08 -40.48 65.21
N THR A 2 -8.47 -39.53 64.51
CA THR A 2 -9.16 -38.64 63.54
C THR A 2 -8.83 -39.12 62.14
N LYS A 3 -9.86 -39.64 61.42
CA LYS A 3 -9.71 -40.10 60.05
C LYS A 3 -9.87 -38.92 59.08
N THR A 4 -8.78 -38.54 58.36
CA THR A 4 -8.78 -37.52 57.31
C THR A 4 -9.21 -38.17 55.98
N ILE A 5 -10.37 -37.75 55.46
CA ILE A 5 -10.86 -38.16 54.15
C ILE A 5 -10.24 -37.21 53.12
N ARG A 6 -9.44 -37.74 52.20
CA ARG A 6 -8.90 -36.98 51.05
C ARG A 6 -9.87 -37.15 49.87
N LEU A 7 -10.51 -36.04 49.45
CA LEU A 7 -11.29 -36.00 48.22
C LEU A 7 -10.29 -35.80 47.03
N PHE A 8 -10.28 -36.73 46.10
CA PHE A 8 -9.64 -36.60 44.82
C PHE A 8 -10.63 -35.97 43.83
N ALA A 9 -10.38 -34.75 43.39
CA ALA A 9 -11.14 -34.12 42.30
C ALA A 9 -10.55 -34.58 40.97
N LEU A 10 -11.31 -35.32 40.18
CA LEU A 10 -10.96 -35.74 38.83
C LEU A 10 -11.38 -34.62 37.87
N ALA A 11 -10.42 -33.84 37.36
CA ALA A 11 -10.66 -32.82 36.34
C ALA A 11 -10.75 -33.49 34.96
N LEU A 12 -11.96 -33.57 34.43
CA LEU A 12 -12.20 -34.06 33.05
C LEU A 12 -11.88 -32.91 32.08
N GLY A 13 -10.72 -32.93 31.46
CA GLY A 13 -10.33 -31.99 30.42
C GLY A 13 -11.06 -32.28 29.09
N PHE A 14 -11.98 -31.42 28.68
CA PHE A 14 -12.60 -31.48 27.37
C PHE A 14 -11.62 -30.87 26.35
N ALA A 15 -10.98 -31.69 25.55
CA ALA A 15 -10.20 -31.26 24.40
C ALA A 15 -11.18 -30.97 23.24
N ILE A 16 -11.41 -29.69 22.96
CA ILE A 16 -12.13 -29.27 21.74
C ILE A 16 -11.16 -29.43 20.57
N ALA A 17 -11.34 -30.50 19.80
CA ALA A 17 -10.67 -30.64 18.53
C ALA A 17 -11.26 -29.65 17.53
N ALA A 18 -10.53 -28.58 17.21
CA ALA A 18 -10.86 -27.69 16.10
C ALA A 18 -10.67 -28.49 14.79
N SER A 19 -11.78 -28.83 14.13
CA SER A 19 -11.71 -29.36 12.76
C SER A 19 -11.11 -28.32 11.84
N PRO A 20 -10.12 -28.66 10.98
CA PRO A 20 -9.63 -27.73 9.99
C PRO A 20 -10.80 -27.40 9.04
N SER A 21 -11.21 -26.14 9.01
CA SER A 21 -12.13 -25.63 7.99
C SER A 21 -11.41 -25.74 6.64
N ALA A 22 -11.90 -26.63 5.77
CA ALA A 22 -11.42 -26.64 4.39
C ALA A 22 -11.73 -25.29 3.77
N ALA A 23 -10.70 -24.61 3.26
CA ALA A 23 -10.91 -23.38 2.50
C ALA A 23 -11.79 -23.70 1.28
N ALA A 24 -12.83 -22.88 1.08
CA ALA A 24 -13.68 -23.03 -0.10
C ALA A 24 -12.87 -22.74 -1.37
N ASP A 25 -13.07 -23.56 -2.42
CA ASP A 25 -12.51 -23.29 -3.72
C ASP A 25 -13.14 -22.02 -4.30
N LEU A 26 -12.27 -21.02 -4.61
CA LEU A 26 -12.70 -19.78 -5.21
C LEU A 26 -12.68 -19.89 -6.74
N ASP A 27 -13.80 -19.58 -7.39
CA ASP A 27 -13.83 -19.45 -8.86
C ASP A 27 -13.00 -18.21 -9.28
N ARG A 28 -11.82 -18.47 -9.83
CA ARG A 28 -10.90 -17.44 -10.29
C ARG A 28 -11.39 -16.66 -11.51
N ALA A 29 -12.40 -17.17 -12.22
CA ALA A 29 -13.05 -16.42 -13.30
C ALA A 29 -14.02 -15.36 -12.74
N ALA A 30 -14.55 -15.56 -11.52
CA ALA A 30 -15.45 -14.62 -10.88
C ALA A 30 -14.71 -13.64 -9.96
N VAL A 31 -13.65 -14.10 -9.28
CA VAL A 31 -12.88 -13.28 -8.32
C VAL A 31 -11.39 -13.60 -8.44
N ASP A 32 -10.59 -12.58 -8.71
CA ASP A 32 -9.13 -12.68 -8.63
C ASP A 32 -8.59 -11.83 -7.47
N PHE A 33 -7.54 -12.30 -6.82
CA PHE A 33 -6.87 -11.58 -5.74
C PHE A 33 -5.38 -11.92 -5.70
N THR A 34 -4.59 -10.95 -5.22
CA THR A 34 -3.16 -11.12 -4.96
C THR A 34 -2.89 -10.86 -3.48
N VAL A 35 -2.39 -11.86 -2.77
CA VAL A 35 -1.97 -11.68 -1.36
C VAL A 35 -0.64 -10.93 -1.28
N PRO A 36 -0.33 -10.27 -0.16
CA PRO A 36 0.88 -9.44 -0.04
C PRO A 36 2.18 -10.19 -0.38
N ALA A 37 2.28 -11.48 -0.05
CA ALA A 37 3.46 -12.30 -0.31
C ALA A 37 3.71 -12.56 -1.81
N ASP A 38 2.67 -12.47 -2.64
CA ASP A 38 2.75 -12.76 -4.08
C ASP A 38 2.99 -11.50 -4.93
N ILE A 39 2.99 -10.32 -4.31
CA ILE A 39 3.22 -9.05 -5.00
C ILE A 39 4.65 -9.02 -5.54
N LYS A 40 4.78 -8.80 -6.86
CA LYS A 40 6.06 -8.72 -7.55
C LYS A 40 6.53 -7.27 -7.60
N TRP A 41 7.38 -6.91 -6.65
CA TRP A 41 7.97 -5.58 -6.56
C TRP A 41 9.13 -5.41 -7.53
N VAL A 42 9.13 -4.30 -8.26
CA VAL A 42 10.20 -3.91 -9.18
C VAL A 42 10.75 -2.57 -8.74
N ARG A 43 12.03 -2.50 -8.40
CA ARG A 43 12.72 -1.27 -8.02
C ARG A 43 12.84 -0.34 -9.22
N ASN A 44 12.53 0.95 -9.04
CA ASN A 44 12.74 1.95 -10.08
C ASN A 44 14.24 2.20 -10.34
N ALA A 45 14.57 2.77 -11.51
CA ALA A 45 15.95 3.01 -11.89
C ALA A 45 16.72 3.95 -10.95
N ALA A 46 16.02 4.87 -10.28
CA ALA A 46 16.60 5.79 -9.31
C ALA A 46 16.84 5.14 -7.94
N GLY A 47 16.33 3.93 -7.68
CA GLY A 47 16.46 3.23 -6.40
C GLY A 47 15.64 3.81 -5.26
N THR A 48 14.69 4.71 -5.53
CA THR A 48 13.94 5.48 -4.54
C THR A 48 12.66 4.79 -4.07
N ASN A 49 12.08 3.95 -4.92
CA ASN A 49 10.86 3.20 -4.64
C ASN A 49 10.84 1.87 -5.39
N GLU A 50 9.90 1.02 -4.98
CA GLU A 50 9.54 -0.20 -5.69
C GLU A 50 8.07 -0.10 -6.12
N GLN A 51 7.76 -0.65 -7.30
CA GLN A 51 6.41 -0.61 -7.86
C GLN A 51 5.94 -2.01 -8.22
N ALA A 52 4.63 -2.24 -8.10
CA ALA A 52 3.98 -3.47 -8.51
C ALA A 52 2.68 -3.13 -9.24
N VAL A 53 2.59 -3.50 -10.52
CA VAL A 53 1.34 -3.41 -11.29
C VAL A 53 0.42 -4.54 -10.85
N LEU A 54 -0.75 -4.19 -10.30
CA LEU A 54 -1.75 -5.16 -9.86
C LEU A 54 -2.84 -5.37 -10.90
N PHE A 55 -3.12 -4.33 -11.71
CA PHE A 55 -4.12 -4.40 -12.78
C PHE A 55 -3.78 -3.41 -13.89
N GLY A 56 -4.09 -3.78 -15.13
CA GLY A 56 -3.94 -2.94 -16.32
C GLY A 56 -2.49 -2.65 -16.70
N ASP A 57 -2.29 -1.60 -17.48
CA ASP A 57 -0.98 -1.13 -17.92
C ASP A 57 -0.93 0.40 -17.76
N PRO A 58 -0.18 0.94 -16.77
CA PRO A 58 -0.13 2.38 -16.54
C PRO A 58 0.50 3.18 -17.71
N SER A 59 1.14 2.52 -18.66
CA SER A 59 1.73 3.19 -19.84
C SER A 59 0.73 3.37 -20.99
N LYS A 60 -0.44 2.74 -20.93
CA LYS A 60 -1.45 2.71 -22.00
C LYS A 60 -2.75 3.36 -21.57
N PRO A 61 -3.61 3.78 -22.52
CA PRO A 61 -4.99 4.17 -22.22
C PRO A 61 -5.76 3.03 -21.54
N GLY A 62 -6.53 3.37 -20.52
CA GLY A 62 -7.36 2.43 -19.76
C GLY A 62 -7.12 2.50 -18.27
N PRO A 63 -7.92 1.78 -17.47
CA PRO A 63 -7.77 1.74 -16.02
C PRO A 63 -6.54 0.95 -15.60
N TYR A 64 -5.88 1.39 -14.53
CA TYR A 64 -4.76 0.70 -13.93
C TYR A 64 -4.82 0.75 -12.39
N VAL A 65 -4.16 -0.21 -11.74
CA VAL A 65 -3.89 -0.22 -10.30
C VAL A 65 -2.42 -0.58 -10.10
N VAL A 66 -1.70 0.27 -9.36
CA VAL A 66 -0.28 0.07 -9.02
C VAL A 66 -0.11 0.26 -7.51
N ARG A 67 0.73 -0.55 -6.89
CA ARG A 67 1.28 -0.24 -5.56
C ARG A 67 2.66 0.35 -5.70
N ILE A 68 2.94 1.36 -4.88
CA ILE A 68 4.23 2.01 -4.78
C ILE A 68 4.69 1.89 -3.33
N LYS A 69 5.91 1.39 -3.16
CA LYS A 69 6.60 1.28 -1.89
C LYS A 69 7.74 2.30 -1.88
N TRP A 70 7.54 3.40 -1.20
CA TRP A 70 8.58 4.40 -0.98
C TRP A 70 9.57 3.92 0.05
N LEU A 71 10.85 3.97 -0.26
CA LEU A 71 11.92 3.66 0.68
C LEU A 71 12.17 4.84 1.62
N PRO A 72 12.56 4.61 2.89
CA PRO A 72 12.82 5.69 3.84
C PRO A 72 13.79 6.75 3.30
N GLY A 73 13.49 8.03 3.53
CA GLY A 73 14.29 9.17 3.10
C GLY A 73 14.19 9.52 1.62
N ASN A 74 13.26 8.92 0.86
CA ASN A 74 13.15 9.13 -0.57
C ASN A 74 11.83 9.83 -0.94
N MET A 75 11.94 10.84 -1.79
CA MET A 75 10.81 11.60 -2.33
C MET A 75 10.99 11.87 -3.83
N SER A 76 9.87 11.98 -4.54
CA SER A 76 9.87 12.50 -5.91
C SER A 76 10.28 13.98 -5.95
N ARG A 77 10.75 14.44 -7.09
CA ARG A 77 10.88 15.87 -7.36
C ARG A 77 9.55 16.43 -7.88
N PRO A 78 9.34 17.77 -7.83
CA PRO A 78 8.13 18.37 -8.35
C PRO A 78 7.83 17.93 -9.78
N HIS A 79 6.63 17.41 -9.98
CA HIS A 79 6.16 16.85 -11.25
C HIS A 79 4.63 16.89 -11.31
N PHE A 80 4.08 16.57 -12.47
CA PHE A 80 2.64 16.40 -12.65
C PHE A 80 2.34 15.22 -13.58
N HIS A 81 1.09 14.77 -13.54
CA HIS A 81 0.53 13.72 -14.40
C HIS A 81 -0.61 14.31 -15.25
N PRO A 82 -0.90 13.76 -16.43
CA PRO A 82 -1.96 14.30 -17.28
C PRO A 82 -3.36 14.10 -16.71
N ASN A 83 -3.59 13.00 -15.98
CA ASN A 83 -4.91 12.59 -15.49
C ASN A 83 -4.95 12.60 -13.95
N ASP A 84 -6.15 12.69 -13.39
CA ASP A 84 -6.38 12.50 -11.96
C ASP A 84 -5.94 11.11 -11.53
N ARG A 85 -5.34 11.05 -10.34
CA ARG A 85 -4.88 9.81 -9.72
C ARG A 85 -5.43 9.74 -8.30
N PHE A 86 -5.91 8.60 -7.93
CA PHE A 86 -6.53 8.33 -6.65
C PHE A 86 -5.64 7.40 -5.83
N PHE A 87 -5.54 7.65 -4.53
CA PHE A 87 -4.61 6.90 -3.68
C PHE A 87 -5.26 6.48 -2.37
N ALA A 88 -4.81 5.34 -1.88
CA ALA A 88 -4.97 4.92 -0.50
C ALA A 88 -3.59 4.68 0.12
N VAL A 89 -3.35 5.20 1.30
CA VAL A 89 -2.15 4.89 2.08
C VAL A 89 -2.40 3.59 2.83
N LEU A 90 -1.61 2.55 2.53
CA LEU A 90 -1.78 1.21 3.08
C LEU A 90 -0.93 0.98 4.34
N SER A 91 0.27 1.55 4.39
CA SER A 91 1.14 1.49 5.57
C SER A 91 2.10 2.68 5.61
N GLY A 92 2.61 2.99 6.80
CA GLY A 92 3.50 4.12 7.04
C GLY A 92 2.81 5.47 6.92
N THR A 93 3.62 6.52 6.73
CA THR A 93 3.16 7.91 6.55
C THR A 93 3.66 8.44 5.23
N TRP A 94 2.74 8.77 4.33
CA TRP A 94 3.04 9.37 3.03
C TRP A 94 3.11 10.89 3.16
N TRP A 95 4.23 11.48 2.76
CA TRP A 95 4.49 12.91 2.86
C TRP A 95 4.33 13.56 1.49
N MET A 96 3.55 14.65 1.43
CA MET A 96 3.18 15.32 0.18
C MET A 96 3.41 16.82 0.25
N GLY A 97 3.91 17.39 -0.85
CA GLY A 97 4.03 18.83 -1.06
C GLY A 97 3.50 19.23 -2.43
N THR A 98 3.25 20.52 -2.62
CA THR A 98 2.74 21.10 -3.87
C THR A 98 3.61 22.27 -4.32
N GLY A 99 3.50 22.61 -5.61
CA GLY A 99 4.27 23.72 -6.21
C GLY A 99 5.59 23.26 -6.84
N GLU A 100 6.25 24.17 -7.55
CA GLU A 100 7.44 23.91 -8.36
C GLU A 100 8.73 23.86 -7.52
N THR A 101 8.73 24.42 -6.32
CA THR A 101 9.89 24.42 -5.42
C THR A 101 9.86 23.15 -4.57
N PHE A 102 10.92 22.35 -4.63
CA PHE A 102 11.06 21.18 -3.77
C PHE A 102 11.46 21.60 -2.35
N ASP A 103 10.57 21.37 -1.41
CA ASP A 103 10.82 21.60 0.02
C ASP A 103 10.28 20.42 0.84
N PRO A 104 11.13 19.43 1.16
CA PRO A 104 10.70 18.26 1.93
C PRO A 104 10.24 18.60 3.34
N ASP A 105 10.67 19.75 3.92
CA ASP A 105 10.29 20.16 5.27
C ASP A 105 8.88 20.78 5.30
N ALA A 106 8.43 21.35 4.18
CA ALA A 106 7.08 21.91 4.02
C ALA A 106 6.03 20.88 3.58
N THR A 107 6.31 19.58 3.72
CA THR A 107 5.36 18.51 3.33
C THR A 107 4.36 18.20 4.44
N VAL A 108 3.15 17.77 4.03
CA VAL A 108 2.04 17.38 4.89
C VAL A 108 1.97 15.86 4.99
N PRO A 109 1.80 15.27 6.20
CA PRO A 109 1.69 13.83 6.37
C PRO A 109 0.27 13.31 6.08
N ALA A 110 0.20 12.16 5.41
CA ALA A 110 -0.99 11.34 5.26
C ALA A 110 -0.69 9.94 5.85
N PRO A 111 -1.19 9.61 7.05
CA PRO A 111 -0.98 8.31 7.66
C PRO A 111 -1.75 7.19 6.95
N ALA A 112 -1.42 5.93 7.28
CA ALA A 112 -2.17 4.77 6.80
C ALA A 112 -3.68 4.92 7.03
N GLY A 113 -4.50 4.54 6.03
CA GLY A 113 -5.93 4.76 5.97
C GLY A 113 -6.35 6.07 5.29
N SER A 114 -5.41 6.98 5.00
CA SER A 114 -5.72 8.22 4.27
C SER A 114 -6.11 7.92 2.82
N TYR A 115 -7.06 8.73 2.33
CA TYR A 115 -7.42 8.83 0.91
C TYR A 115 -6.89 10.14 0.34
N VAL A 116 -6.26 10.11 -0.84
CA VAL A 116 -5.63 11.28 -1.46
C VAL A 116 -5.98 11.33 -2.95
N ILE A 117 -6.11 12.53 -3.50
CA ILE A 117 -6.27 12.76 -4.94
C ILE A 117 -5.14 13.67 -5.40
N HIS A 118 -4.42 13.25 -6.44
CA HIS A 118 -3.58 14.14 -7.23
C HIS A 118 -4.34 14.52 -8.50
N TYR A 119 -4.67 15.78 -8.63
CA TYR A 119 -5.38 16.30 -9.80
C TYR A 119 -4.46 16.40 -11.02
N GLY A 120 -4.99 16.06 -12.17
CA GLY A 120 -4.30 16.14 -13.45
C GLY A 120 -3.74 17.54 -13.73
N GLY A 121 -2.52 17.62 -14.25
CA GLY A 121 -1.83 18.85 -14.54
C GLY A 121 -1.37 19.68 -13.33
N LYS A 122 -1.59 19.22 -12.10
CA LYS A 122 -1.20 19.95 -10.89
C LYS A 122 0.13 19.44 -10.35
N VAL A 123 1.06 20.36 -10.12
CA VAL A 123 2.41 20.05 -9.64
C VAL A 123 2.38 19.64 -8.17
N HIS A 124 3.01 18.50 -7.91
CA HIS A 124 3.19 17.93 -6.58
C HIS A 124 4.53 17.19 -6.49
N TYR A 125 4.90 16.84 -5.26
CA TYR A 125 6.00 15.92 -4.92
C TYR A 125 5.62 15.16 -3.66
N ASP A 126 6.11 13.95 -3.53
CA ASP A 126 5.70 13.04 -2.48
C ASP A 126 6.72 11.96 -2.22
N GLY A 127 6.61 11.28 -1.06
CA GLY A 127 7.49 10.19 -0.69
C GLY A 127 7.42 9.79 0.77
N ALA A 128 8.50 9.19 1.26
CA ALA A 128 8.65 8.73 2.63
C ALA A 128 9.80 9.45 3.33
N LYS A 129 9.63 9.81 4.61
CA LYS A 129 10.69 10.36 5.45
C LYS A 129 11.39 9.26 6.26
N GLY A 130 10.97 9.02 7.48
CA GLY A 130 11.66 8.15 8.42
C GLY A 130 11.37 6.65 8.30
N GLU A 131 10.31 6.27 7.58
CA GLU A 131 9.83 4.89 7.48
C GLU A 131 9.43 4.52 6.06
N GLU A 132 9.40 3.23 5.74
CA GLU A 132 8.84 2.72 4.49
C GLU A 132 7.33 3.04 4.43
N THR A 133 6.87 3.48 3.27
CA THR A 133 5.46 3.82 3.06
C THR A 133 4.93 3.09 1.83
N ILE A 134 3.81 2.39 1.99
CA ILE A 134 3.13 1.72 0.88
C ILE A 134 1.83 2.45 0.57
N ILE A 135 1.68 2.87 -0.68
CA ILE A 135 0.47 3.46 -1.23
C ILE A 135 -0.06 2.60 -2.38
N GLN A 136 -1.38 2.60 -2.56
CA GLN A 136 -2.01 2.07 -3.76
C GLN A 136 -2.57 3.22 -4.57
N VAL A 137 -2.23 3.27 -5.85
CA VAL A 137 -2.72 4.26 -6.81
C VAL A 137 -3.57 3.58 -7.88
N TRP A 138 -4.64 4.26 -8.29
CA TRP A 138 -5.45 3.88 -9.45
C TRP A 138 -5.86 5.13 -10.22
N GLY A 139 -6.17 4.94 -11.49
CA GLY A 139 -6.57 6.02 -12.38
C GLY A 139 -6.73 5.53 -13.82
N MET A 140 -6.79 6.50 -14.74
CA MET A 140 -6.79 6.23 -16.17
C MET A 140 -5.40 6.54 -16.74
N GLY A 141 -4.84 5.58 -17.47
CA GLY A 141 -3.57 5.77 -18.18
C GLY A 141 -3.73 6.55 -19.50
N PRO A 142 -2.63 7.00 -20.07
CA PRO A 142 -1.26 6.79 -19.62
C PRO A 142 -0.92 7.62 -18.38
N ALA A 143 -0.22 6.99 -17.44
CA ALA A 143 0.23 7.62 -16.18
C ALA A 143 1.66 8.17 -16.32
N THR A 144 1.92 8.93 -17.38
CA THR A 144 3.21 9.59 -17.59
C THR A 144 3.46 10.64 -16.52
N SER A 145 4.74 10.83 -16.16
CA SER A 145 5.19 11.86 -15.24
C SER A 145 5.99 12.91 -16.00
N THR A 146 5.65 14.18 -15.83
CA THR A 146 6.36 15.31 -16.43
C THR A 146 6.99 16.14 -15.31
N PRO A 147 8.33 16.34 -15.32
CA PRO A 147 8.98 17.22 -14.34
C PRO A 147 8.44 18.65 -14.41
N ALA A 148 8.26 19.29 -13.25
CA ALA A 148 7.92 20.71 -13.19
C ALA A 148 9.12 21.58 -13.64
N GLY A 149 8.83 22.76 -14.22
CA GLY A 149 9.86 23.72 -14.64
C GLY A 149 10.53 23.39 -15.98
N VAL A 150 10.20 22.29 -16.64
CA VAL A 150 10.62 22.01 -18.02
C VAL A 150 9.59 22.61 -18.97
N ARG A 151 9.85 23.81 -19.47
CA ARG A 151 9.08 24.46 -20.55
C ARG A 151 9.90 24.47 -21.83
#